data_27ec63d5acd4ce262d6712a6e85b1533
#
_entry.id   27ec63d5acd4ce262d6712a6e85b1533
#
_cell.length_a   1.000
_cell.length_b   1.000
_cell.length_c   1.000
_cell.angle_alpha   90.00
_cell.angle_beta   90.00
_cell.angle_gamma   90.00
#
_symmetry.space_group_name_H-M   'P 1'
#
loop_
_entity.id
_entity.type
_entity.pdbx_description
1 polymer ?
#
loop_
_entity_poly.entity_id
_entity_poly.type
_entity_poly.pdbx_seq_one_letter_code
_entity_poly.pdbx_strand_id
1 'polypeptide(L)'
;MIIMQGSIPIKPGQFDRALAMAHDLIAATREVAGCITYEFYRALSDPDALVVFQEWESMDALVDHLSSPHLESFLRKLPEISDGGITTRRYLLQDVQEAETEVVVEQPPIIH
;
A
#
# COMPACT_ATOMS: atom_id res chain seq x y z
N MET A 1 1.33 0.21 -16.91
CA MET A 1 1.47 0.07 -15.45
C MET A 1 0.34 0.79 -14.74
N ILE A 2 -0.11 0.21 -13.65
CA ILE A 2 -1.19 0.76 -12.84
C ILE A 2 -0.71 0.90 -11.41
N ILE A 3 -0.91 2.07 -10.83
CA ILE A 3 -0.71 2.32 -9.41
C ILE A 3 -2.08 2.46 -8.75
N MET A 4 -2.24 1.83 -7.61
CA MET A 4 -3.42 1.97 -6.79
C MET A 4 -3.01 2.27 -5.37
N GLN A 5 -3.66 3.26 -4.78
CA GLN A 5 -3.43 3.65 -3.40
C GLN A 5 -4.75 3.67 -2.66
N GLY A 6 -4.76 3.07 -1.49
CA GLY A 6 -5.94 3.04 -0.63
C GLY A 6 -5.62 3.51 0.77
N SER A 7 -6.58 4.10 1.44
CA SER A 7 -6.48 4.48 2.85
C SER A 7 -7.63 3.86 3.63
N ILE A 8 -7.30 3.24 4.75
CA ILE A 8 -8.24 2.52 5.61
C ILE A 8 -8.20 3.14 6.99
N PRO A 9 -9.30 3.74 7.47
CA PRO A 9 -9.36 4.21 8.85
C PRO A 9 -9.51 3.01 9.79
N ILE A 10 -8.61 2.88 10.74
CA ILE A 10 -8.61 1.76 11.68
C ILE A 10 -9.26 2.19 13.00
N LYS A 11 -10.10 1.32 13.54
CA LYS A 11 -10.75 1.54 14.83
C LYS A 11 -9.71 1.64 15.95
N PRO A 12 -9.96 2.48 16.96
CA PRO A 12 -9.11 2.51 18.15
C PRO A 12 -8.93 1.11 18.75
N GLY A 13 -7.68 0.77 19.07
CA GLY A 13 -7.34 -0.52 19.67
C GLY A 13 -7.27 -1.70 18.71
N GLN A 14 -7.55 -1.51 17.40
CA GLN A 14 -7.54 -2.58 16.41
C GLN A 14 -6.32 -2.55 15.47
N PHE A 15 -5.37 -1.65 15.71
CA PHE A 15 -4.25 -1.47 14.77
C PHE A 15 -3.34 -2.70 14.70
N ASP A 16 -3.06 -3.35 15.82
CA ASP A 16 -2.24 -4.57 15.83
C ASP A 16 -2.89 -5.69 15.03
N ARG A 17 -4.20 -5.86 15.16
CA ARG A 17 -4.95 -6.83 14.37
C ARG A 17 -4.94 -6.48 12.88
N ALA A 18 -5.08 -5.18 12.57
CA ALA A 18 -4.98 -4.70 11.19
C ALA A 18 -3.62 -4.99 10.58
N LEU A 19 -2.54 -4.81 11.34
CA LEU A 19 -1.18 -5.12 10.88
C LEU A 19 -1.02 -6.61 10.58
N ALA A 20 -1.53 -7.49 11.44
CA ALA A 20 -1.48 -8.94 11.20
C ALA A 20 -2.22 -9.32 9.93
N MET A 21 -3.41 -8.77 9.71
CA MET A 21 -4.19 -8.98 8.49
C MET A 21 -3.45 -8.45 7.25
N ALA A 22 -2.82 -7.28 7.36
CA ALA A 22 -2.04 -6.69 6.27
C ALA A 22 -0.83 -7.54 5.92
N HIS A 23 -0.11 -8.08 6.90
CA HIS A 23 1.03 -8.97 6.66
C HIS A 23 0.62 -10.22 5.87
N ASP A 24 -0.49 -10.84 6.22
CA ASP A 24 -1.00 -12.00 5.49
C ASP A 24 -1.38 -11.64 4.05
N LEU A 25 -2.02 -10.51 3.86
CA LEU A 25 -2.42 -10.05 2.53
C LEU A 25 -1.20 -9.71 1.66
N ILE A 26 -0.19 -9.07 2.21
CA ILE A 26 1.07 -8.78 1.50
C ILE A 26 1.70 -10.08 1.01
N ALA A 27 1.85 -11.06 1.89
CA ALA A 27 2.49 -12.33 1.55
C ALA A 27 1.77 -13.04 0.41
N ALA A 28 0.44 -13.12 0.46
CA ALA A 28 -0.36 -13.75 -0.58
C ALA A 28 -0.35 -12.96 -1.89
N THR A 29 -0.42 -11.63 -1.82
CA THR A 29 -0.52 -10.79 -3.01
C THR A 29 0.79 -10.73 -3.80
N ARG A 30 1.94 -10.79 -3.12
CA ARG A 30 3.25 -10.79 -3.79
C ARG A 30 3.48 -12.01 -4.67
N GLU A 31 2.75 -13.09 -4.46
CA GLU A 31 2.80 -14.29 -5.30
C GLU A 31 1.92 -14.18 -6.55
N VAL A 32 1.10 -13.16 -6.67
CA VAL A 32 0.22 -12.96 -7.82
C VAL A 32 1.03 -12.47 -9.02
N ALA A 33 0.85 -13.11 -10.17
CA ALA A 33 1.50 -12.69 -11.39
C ALA A 33 1.14 -11.24 -11.76
N GLY A 34 2.14 -10.46 -12.14
CA GLY A 34 1.96 -9.05 -12.49
C GLY A 34 1.96 -8.08 -11.32
N CYS A 35 2.11 -8.57 -10.09
CA CYS A 35 2.32 -7.73 -8.92
C CYS A 35 3.76 -7.22 -8.91
N ILE A 36 3.93 -5.90 -9.01
CA ILE A 36 5.25 -5.27 -8.93
C ILE A 36 5.55 -4.89 -7.49
N THR A 37 4.61 -4.18 -6.85
CA THR A 37 4.73 -3.73 -5.47
C THR A 37 3.39 -3.88 -4.77
N TYR A 38 3.43 -4.39 -3.56
CA TYR A 38 2.26 -4.43 -2.67
C TYR A 38 2.74 -4.21 -1.25
N GLU A 39 2.40 -3.06 -0.68
CA GLU A 39 2.90 -2.68 0.63
C GLU A 39 1.87 -1.89 1.42
N PHE A 40 1.94 -1.99 2.74
CA PHE A 40 1.14 -1.19 3.65
C PHE A 40 2.02 -0.25 4.44
N TYR A 41 1.51 0.95 4.69
CA TYR A 41 2.19 2.01 5.44
C TYR A 41 1.24 2.61 6.46
N ARG A 42 1.79 3.06 7.55
CA ARG A 42 1.05 3.87 8.52
C ARG A 42 1.28 5.34 8.23
N ALA A 43 0.20 6.14 8.15
CA ALA A 43 0.33 7.56 7.88
C ALA A 43 0.91 8.29 9.11
N LEU A 44 1.89 9.16 8.89
CA LEU A 44 2.48 9.94 9.99
C LEU A 44 1.53 11.01 10.52
N SER A 45 0.73 11.62 9.64
CA SER A 45 -0.21 12.67 10.00
C SER A 45 -1.52 12.14 10.59
N ASP A 46 -1.79 10.85 10.41
CA ASP A 46 -2.97 10.16 10.93
C ASP A 46 -2.59 8.74 11.33
N PRO A 47 -2.18 8.52 12.59
CA PRO A 47 -1.69 7.22 13.03
C PRO A 47 -2.75 6.11 13.03
N ASP A 48 -4.02 6.44 12.86
CA ASP A 48 -5.09 5.45 12.73
C ASP A 48 -5.38 5.10 11.26
N ALA A 49 -4.70 5.73 10.31
CA ALA A 49 -4.82 5.41 8.89
C ALA A 49 -3.76 4.40 8.44
N LEU A 50 -4.25 3.29 7.88
CA LEU A 50 -3.42 2.28 7.23
C LEU A 50 -3.52 2.50 5.72
N VAL A 51 -2.39 2.71 5.06
CA VAL A 51 -2.31 3.02 3.63
C VAL A 51 -1.76 1.82 2.89
N VAL A 52 -2.46 1.37 1.85
CA VAL A 52 -1.97 0.34 0.93
C VAL A 52 -1.48 1.01 -0.36
N PHE A 53 -0.31 0.60 -0.81
CA PHE A 53 0.26 1.03 -2.08
C PHE A 53 0.50 -0.18 -2.96
N GLN A 54 0.03 -0.11 -4.22
CA GLN A 54 0.09 -1.23 -5.15
C GLN A 54 0.59 -0.75 -6.51
N GLU A 55 1.46 -1.55 -7.12
CA GLU A 55 1.86 -1.39 -8.51
C GLU A 55 1.61 -2.69 -9.26
N TRP A 56 0.97 -2.60 -10.41
CA TRP A 56 0.58 -3.74 -11.25
C TRP A 56 1.08 -3.53 -12.69
N GLU A 57 1.58 -4.59 -13.31
CA GLU A 57 2.06 -4.54 -14.70
C GLU A 57 0.96 -4.19 -15.69
N SER A 58 -0.28 -4.62 -15.42
CA SER A 58 -1.41 -4.46 -16.32
C SER A 58 -2.73 -4.37 -15.57
N MET A 59 -3.77 -3.92 -16.26
CA MET A 59 -5.13 -3.94 -15.75
C MET A 59 -5.61 -5.38 -15.49
N ASP A 60 -5.24 -6.33 -16.34
CA ASP A 60 -5.62 -7.72 -16.16
C ASP A 60 -5.07 -8.29 -14.85
N ALA A 61 -3.82 -7.98 -14.52
CA ALA A 61 -3.21 -8.39 -13.25
C ALA A 61 -3.95 -7.79 -12.05
N LEU A 62 -4.30 -6.51 -12.13
CA LEU A 62 -5.09 -5.85 -11.06
C LEU A 62 -6.47 -6.49 -10.92
N VAL A 63 -7.16 -6.77 -12.02
CA VAL A 63 -8.48 -7.42 -12.00
C VAL A 63 -8.40 -8.80 -11.37
N ASP A 64 -7.38 -9.58 -11.69
CA ASP A 64 -7.15 -10.89 -11.08
C ASP A 64 -6.96 -10.77 -9.57
N HIS A 65 -6.20 -9.75 -9.12
CA HIS A 65 -6.03 -9.48 -7.70
C HIS A 65 -7.36 -9.12 -7.03
N LEU A 66 -8.17 -8.27 -7.66
CA LEU A 66 -9.47 -7.83 -7.11
C LEU A 66 -10.46 -8.98 -6.95
N SER A 67 -10.30 -10.07 -7.72
CA SER A 67 -11.13 -11.28 -7.64
C SER A 67 -10.48 -12.37 -6.79
N SER A 68 -9.33 -12.12 -6.17
CA SER A 68 -8.59 -13.15 -5.46
C SER A 68 -9.24 -13.56 -4.13
N PRO A 69 -9.13 -14.85 -3.73
CA PRO A 69 -9.66 -15.31 -2.45
C PRO A 69 -9.03 -14.61 -1.25
N HIS A 70 -7.74 -14.28 -1.33
CA HIS A 70 -7.05 -13.62 -0.21
C HIS A 70 -7.53 -12.18 -0.02
N LEU A 71 -7.81 -11.44 -1.09
CA LEU A 71 -8.39 -10.11 -0.96
C LEU A 71 -9.85 -10.19 -0.48
N GLU A 72 -10.63 -11.11 -1.01
CA GLU A 72 -12.01 -11.33 -0.55
C GLU A 72 -12.05 -11.63 0.96
N SER A 73 -11.17 -12.48 1.45
CA SER A 73 -11.07 -12.79 2.87
C SER A 73 -10.72 -11.56 3.70
N PHE A 74 -9.77 -10.75 3.24
CA PHE A 74 -9.40 -9.51 3.89
C PHE A 74 -10.58 -8.53 3.96
N LEU A 75 -11.25 -8.30 2.84
CA LEU A 75 -12.39 -7.38 2.77
C LEU A 75 -13.57 -7.84 3.63
N ARG A 76 -13.77 -9.14 3.76
CA ARG A 76 -14.83 -9.71 4.61
C ARG A 76 -14.60 -9.40 6.09
N LYS A 77 -13.34 -9.40 6.53
CA LYS A 77 -12.96 -9.11 7.90
C LYS A 77 -12.78 -7.63 8.19
N LEU A 78 -12.68 -6.81 7.15
CA LEU A 78 -12.38 -5.39 7.28
C LEU A 78 -13.34 -4.62 8.19
N PRO A 79 -14.66 -4.84 8.16
CA PRO A 79 -15.58 -4.12 9.05
C PRO A 79 -15.30 -4.31 10.54
N GLU A 80 -14.61 -5.37 10.92
CA GLU A 80 -14.26 -5.64 12.32
C GLU A 80 -13.16 -4.72 12.84
N ILE A 81 -12.31 -4.20 11.95
CA ILE A 81 -11.14 -3.39 12.30
C ILE A 81 -11.19 -1.96 11.74
N SER A 82 -12.08 -1.70 10.79
CA SER A 82 -12.14 -0.43 10.08
C SER A 82 -13.29 0.43 10.58
N ASP A 83 -13.02 1.73 10.70
CA ASP A 83 -13.98 2.75 11.13
C ASP A 83 -14.54 3.49 9.92
N GLY A 84 -14.86 2.77 8.89
CA GLY A 84 -15.35 3.28 7.61
C GLY A 84 -14.83 2.48 6.44
N GLY A 85 -15.15 2.91 5.23
CA GLY A 85 -14.73 2.25 4.01
C GLY A 85 -13.31 2.62 3.58
N ILE A 86 -12.79 1.86 2.63
CA ILE A 86 -11.51 2.17 1.98
C ILE A 86 -11.72 3.27 0.95
N THR A 87 -10.91 4.33 1.03
CA THR A 87 -10.83 5.33 -0.03
C THR A 87 -9.67 4.96 -0.95
N THR A 88 -9.95 4.78 -2.23
CA THR A 88 -8.93 4.37 -3.20
C THR A 88 -8.76 5.37 -4.33
N ARG A 89 -7.52 5.46 -4.85
CA ARG A 89 -7.18 6.17 -6.08
C ARG A 89 -6.42 5.22 -7.00
N ARG A 90 -6.73 5.29 -8.28
CA ARG A 90 -6.08 4.47 -9.30
C ARG A 90 -5.47 5.38 -10.35
N TYR A 91 -4.21 5.13 -10.67
CA TYR A 91 -3.45 5.88 -11.65
C TYR A 91 -3.05 4.96 -12.80
N LEU A 92 -3.41 5.33 -14.01
CA LEU A 92 -2.97 4.65 -15.22
C LEU A 92 -1.74 5.39 -15.74
N LEU A 93 -0.62 4.68 -15.79
CA LEU A 93 0.66 5.27 -16.19
C LEU A 93 1.07 4.74 -17.56
N GLN A 94 1.51 5.64 -18.44
CA GLN A 94 2.03 5.27 -19.74
C GLN A 94 3.50 4.84 -19.65
N ASP A 95 4.25 5.49 -18.76
CA ASP A 95 5.66 5.24 -18.60
C ASP A 95 6.08 5.45 -17.16
N VAL A 96 7.01 4.64 -16.67
CA VAL A 96 7.61 4.76 -15.35
C VAL A 96 9.10 4.87 -15.51
N GLN A 97 9.66 5.98 -15.02
CA GLN A 97 11.09 6.20 -14.99
C GLN A 97 11.58 6.17 -13.55
N GLU A 98 12.58 5.34 -13.31
CA GLU A 98 13.30 5.38 -12.06
C GLU A 98 14.41 6.41 -12.15
N ALA A 99 14.52 7.25 -11.14
CA ALA A 99 15.55 8.25 -11.06
C ALA A 99 16.16 8.26 -9.67
N GLU A 100 17.49 8.26 -9.61
CA GLU A 100 18.20 8.49 -8.38
C GLU A 100 18.53 9.97 -8.25
N THR A 101 18.20 10.53 -7.10
CA THR A 101 18.60 11.88 -6.76
C THR A 101 19.81 11.81 -5.83
N GLU A 102 20.93 12.31 -6.31
CA GLU A 102 22.11 12.45 -5.48
C GLU A 102 21.90 13.56 -4.46
N VAL A 103 21.97 13.21 -3.18
CA VAL A 103 21.88 14.19 -2.11
C VAL A 103 23.30 14.62 -1.73
N VAL A 104 23.64 15.85 -2.09
CA VAL A 104 24.89 16.46 -1.69
C VAL A 104 24.69 17.15 -0.34
N VAL A 105 25.32 16.61 0.69
CA VAL A 105 25.31 17.24 2.01
C VAL A 105 26.53 18.17 2.08
N GLU A 106 26.27 19.48 2.02
CA GLU A 106 27.33 20.47 2.25
C GLU A 106 27.69 20.46 3.71
N GLN A 107 28.96 20.18 4.00
CA GLN A 107 29.47 20.37 5.33
C GLN A 107 29.72 21.87 5.54
N PRO A 108 29.33 22.42 6.71
CA PRO A 108 29.70 23.80 7.01
C PRO A 108 31.21 23.94 7.02
N PRO A 109 31.75 25.07 6.54
CA PRO A 109 33.18 25.26 6.53
C PRO A 109 33.77 25.16 7.95
N ILE A 110 34.83 24.40 8.05
CA ILE A 110 35.54 24.28 9.33
C ILE A 110 36.24 25.58 9.58
N ILE A 111 35.84 26.29 10.63
CA ILE A 111 36.48 27.49 11.07
C ILE A 111 37.56 27.11 12.09
N HIS A 112 38.78 27.39 11.73
CA HIS A 112 39.92 27.17 12.60
C HIS A 112 40.28 28.41 13.41
#